data_200e99aad0c9982b90415f60af2d1f03
#
_entry.id   200e99aad0c9982b90415f60af2d1f03
#
_cell.length_a   1.000
_cell.length_b   1.000
_cell.length_c   1.000
_cell.angle_alpha   90.00
_cell.angle_beta   90.00
_cell.angle_gamma   90.00
#
_symmetry.space_group_name_H-M   'P 1'
#
loop_
_entity.id
_entity.type
_entity.pdbx_description
1 polymer ?
#
loop_
_entity_poly.entity_id
_entity_poly.type
_entity_poly.pdbx_seq_one_letter_code
_entity_poly.pdbx_strand_id
1 'polypeptide(L)'
;AVVLLTQASPLFNGNAEYYSNFKNVDGELLFPMEKDNEKWKRALDATKVAIDAAHARNKKLYKYNADGGANIEFFDKDVWGKSEIVEYCYNNRYSILDPWNDELIWGYSNVGSFDQGTFQHASQCRRPDNQSVSDYSWQWLCASYRMGELYYTKNGVPINEDQTFDYDNRLDIVTIPNDTYHLGYMQPNEKTIKLYLNREPRFYSWIAVDNCYWRNQQTKLEMHMKYDEFPGGRYS
;
A
#
# COMPACT_ATOMS: atom_id res chain seq x y z
N ALA A 1 20.97 10.81 0.40
CA ALA A 1 20.35 10.09 -0.73
C ALA A 1 19.08 10.81 -1.21
N VAL A 2 18.04 10.98 -0.40
CA VAL A 2 16.72 11.52 -0.83
C VAL A 2 16.85 12.88 -1.52
N VAL A 3 17.55 13.85 -0.93
CA VAL A 3 17.73 15.20 -1.50
C VAL A 3 18.41 15.14 -2.88
N LEU A 4 19.45 14.31 -3.03
CA LEU A 4 20.17 14.16 -4.30
C LEU A 4 19.31 13.46 -5.36
N LEU A 5 18.49 12.48 -4.96
CA LEU A 5 17.54 11.83 -5.86
C LEU A 5 16.47 12.82 -6.34
N THR A 6 15.92 13.63 -5.44
CA THR A 6 14.97 14.68 -5.80
C THR A 6 15.59 15.70 -6.78
N GLN A 7 16.84 16.13 -6.51
CA GLN A 7 17.58 17.06 -7.38
C GLN A 7 17.85 16.46 -8.77
N ALA A 8 18.03 15.15 -8.87
CA ALA A 8 18.26 14.45 -10.13
C ALA A 8 16.97 14.20 -10.93
N SER A 9 15.82 14.28 -10.28
CA SER A 9 14.52 13.98 -10.90
C SER A 9 14.21 14.93 -12.08
N PRO A 10 13.41 14.50 -13.06
CA PRO A 10 13.02 15.33 -14.20
C PRO A 10 12.38 16.66 -13.81
N LEU A 11 11.76 16.74 -12.63
CA LEU A 11 11.16 17.99 -12.15
C LEU A 11 12.21 19.07 -11.92
N PHE A 12 13.41 18.73 -11.35
CA PHE A 12 14.45 19.70 -10.95
C PHE A 12 15.70 19.67 -11.81
N ASN A 13 15.80 18.75 -12.75
CA ASN A 13 17.00 18.54 -13.56
C ASN A 13 16.77 18.89 -15.01
N GLY A 14 16.95 20.19 -15.34
CA GLY A 14 16.81 20.68 -16.69
C GLY A 14 15.36 20.92 -17.13
N ASN A 15 14.48 21.26 -16.21
CA ASN A 15 13.08 21.59 -16.52
C ASN A 15 12.93 23.10 -16.80
N ALA A 16 13.42 23.53 -17.95
CA ALA A 16 13.38 24.94 -18.38
C ALA A 16 11.93 25.45 -18.56
N GLU A 17 11.02 24.59 -19.01
CA GLU A 17 9.61 24.95 -19.18
C GLU A 17 8.99 25.46 -17.87
N TYR A 18 9.32 24.81 -16.76
CA TYR A 18 8.73 25.12 -15.46
C TYR A 18 9.49 26.21 -14.69
N TYR A 19 10.84 26.25 -14.82
CA TYR A 19 11.69 27.06 -13.93
C TYR A 19 12.44 28.21 -14.60
N SER A 20 12.22 28.50 -15.89
CA SER A 20 12.92 29.58 -16.61
C SER A 20 12.70 30.98 -16.00
N ASN A 21 11.59 31.16 -15.28
CA ASN A 21 11.25 32.44 -14.63
C ASN A 21 11.62 32.48 -13.13
N PHE A 22 12.14 31.38 -12.58
CA PHE A 22 12.54 31.35 -11.17
C PHE A 22 13.96 31.89 -11.01
N LYS A 23 14.03 33.17 -10.67
CA LYS A 23 15.27 33.92 -10.51
C LYS A 23 15.41 34.47 -9.11
N ASN A 24 16.65 34.56 -8.65
CA ASN A 24 16.99 35.29 -7.45
C ASN A 24 16.83 36.81 -7.65
N VAL A 25 16.98 37.59 -6.58
CA VAL A 25 16.85 39.07 -6.60
C VAL A 25 17.87 39.74 -7.54
N ASP A 26 19.03 39.11 -7.70
CA ASP A 26 20.11 39.55 -8.62
C ASP A 26 19.90 39.08 -10.09
N GLY A 27 18.84 38.31 -10.35
CA GLY A 27 18.50 37.82 -11.69
C GLY A 27 19.12 36.46 -12.03
N GLU A 28 19.88 35.83 -11.14
CA GLU A 28 20.42 34.49 -11.34
C GLU A 28 19.31 33.42 -11.30
N LEU A 29 19.42 32.41 -12.18
CA LEU A 29 18.50 31.29 -12.22
C LEU A 29 18.68 30.39 -11.00
N LEU A 30 17.58 30.10 -10.30
CA LEU A 30 17.60 29.21 -9.11
C LEU A 30 17.67 27.72 -9.47
N PHE A 31 17.31 27.37 -10.70
CA PHE A 31 17.33 25.98 -11.18
C PHE A 31 18.11 25.87 -12.49
N PRO A 32 18.80 24.75 -12.73
CA PRO A 32 19.49 24.53 -13.99
C PRO A 32 18.49 24.34 -15.13
N MET A 33 18.79 24.95 -16.27
CA MET A 33 17.96 24.85 -17.48
C MET A 33 18.33 23.63 -18.32
N GLU A 34 19.51 23.05 -18.12
CA GLU A 34 20.00 21.89 -18.85
C GLU A 34 20.02 20.65 -17.97
N LYS A 35 19.70 19.49 -18.57
CA LYS A 35 19.76 18.20 -17.91
C LYS A 35 21.20 17.76 -17.67
N ASP A 36 21.52 17.47 -16.43
CA ASP A 36 22.80 16.94 -15.99
C ASP A 36 22.66 15.48 -15.51
N ASN A 37 23.20 14.53 -16.27
CA ASN A 37 23.15 13.11 -15.91
C ASN A 37 24.09 12.75 -14.74
N GLU A 38 25.09 13.57 -14.42
CA GLU A 38 25.95 13.34 -13.25
C GLU A 38 25.19 13.48 -11.94
N LYS A 39 24.06 14.17 -11.92
CA LYS A 39 23.18 14.22 -10.75
C LYS A 39 22.63 12.84 -10.40
N TRP A 40 22.27 12.02 -11.39
CA TRP A 40 21.83 10.64 -11.17
C TRP A 40 22.94 9.77 -10.60
N LYS A 41 24.16 9.93 -11.10
CA LYS A 41 25.32 9.22 -10.57
C LYS A 41 25.60 9.59 -9.10
N ARG A 42 25.57 10.88 -8.77
CA ARG A 42 25.71 11.35 -7.38
C ARG A 42 24.60 10.80 -6.48
N ALA A 43 23.37 10.76 -6.97
CA ALA A 43 22.24 10.16 -6.24
C ALA A 43 22.43 8.65 -6.01
N LEU A 44 22.90 7.91 -7.02
CA LEU A 44 23.22 6.49 -6.93
C LEU A 44 24.32 6.24 -5.88
N ASP A 45 25.42 6.96 -5.95
CA ASP A 45 26.54 6.78 -5.03
C ASP A 45 26.13 7.10 -3.58
N ALA A 46 25.40 8.18 -3.37
CA ALA A 46 24.85 8.52 -2.05
C ALA A 46 23.84 7.49 -1.52
N THR A 47 23.10 6.82 -2.41
CA THR A 47 22.17 5.75 -2.03
C THR A 47 22.93 4.49 -1.60
N LYS A 48 24.00 4.12 -2.31
CA LYS A 48 24.88 3.00 -1.88
C LYS A 48 25.46 3.25 -0.50
N VAL A 49 26.04 4.44 -0.28
CA VAL A 49 26.58 4.82 1.03
C VAL A 49 25.50 4.75 2.13
N ALA A 50 24.26 5.18 1.83
CA ALA A 50 23.17 5.12 2.81
C ALA A 50 22.78 3.67 3.14
N ILE A 51 22.75 2.76 2.16
CA ILE A 51 22.47 1.34 2.35
C ILE A 51 23.56 0.69 3.21
N ASP A 52 24.84 0.94 2.89
CA ASP A 52 25.97 0.40 3.64
C ASP A 52 25.95 0.89 5.10
N ALA A 53 25.65 2.16 5.31
CA ALA A 53 25.52 2.74 6.65
C ALA A 53 24.34 2.12 7.44
N ALA A 54 23.23 1.84 6.79
CA ALA A 54 22.08 1.17 7.40
C ALA A 54 22.42 -0.28 7.80
N HIS A 55 23.05 -1.04 6.91
CA HIS A 55 23.50 -2.41 7.21
C HIS A 55 24.54 -2.46 8.34
N ALA A 56 25.47 -1.51 8.36
CA ALA A 56 26.46 -1.39 9.45
C ALA A 56 25.82 -1.12 10.83
N ARG A 57 24.55 -0.67 10.85
CA ARG A 57 23.75 -0.48 12.06
C ARG A 57 22.69 -1.56 12.27
N ASN A 58 22.86 -2.73 11.64
CA ASN A 58 21.95 -3.88 11.68
C ASN A 58 20.52 -3.57 11.19
N LYS A 59 20.35 -2.52 10.39
CA LYS A 59 19.07 -2.29 9.71
C LYS A 59 18.90 -3.30 8.59
N LYS A 60 17.69 -3.86 8.48
CA LYS A 60 17.32 -4.86 7.49
C LYS A 60 15.84 -4.75 7.17
N LEU A 61 15.40 -5.36 6.09
CA LEU A 61 13.97 -5.45 5.77
C LEU A 61 13.22 -6.16 6.90
N TYR A 62 12.06 -5.61 7.24
CA TYR A 62 11.21 -6.17 8.29
C TYR A 62 10.74 -7.58 7.91
N LYS A 63 10.75 -8.45 8.89
CA LYS A 63 10.14 -9.77 8.79
C LYS A 63 9.28 -9.99 10.03
N TYR A 64 7.99 -10.24 9.79
CA TYR A 64 7.06 -10.52 10.87
C TYR A 64 7.47 -11.80 11.62
N ASN A 65 7.55 -11.69 12.94
CA ASN A 65 7.92 -12.81 13.79
C ASN A 65 6.66 -13.46 14.38
N ALA A 66 6.19 -14.49 13.74
CA ALA A 66 5.03 -15.26 14.20
C ALA A 66 5.27 -16.01 15.53
N ASP A 67 6.53 -16.34 15.82
CA ASP A 67 6.91 -17.11 17.00
C ASP A 67 7.26 -16.23 18.21
N GLY A 68 7.49 -14.94 17.99
CA GLY A 68 8.03 -13.99 18.98
C GLY A 68 6.99 -13.33 19.90
N GLY A 69 5.79 -13.88 20.03
CA GLY A 69 4.73 -13.33 20.86
C GLY A 69 3.83 -12.30 20.17
N ALA A 70 4.12 -11.88 18.96
CA ALA A 70 3.14 -11.26 18.10
C ALA A 70 2.17 -12.35 17.67
N ASN A 71 0.98 -12.34 18.22
CA ASN A 71 -0.01 -13.36 17.92
C ASN A 71 -0.42 -13.25 16.45
N ILE A 72 -0.13 -14.31 15.69
CA ILE A 72 -0.88 -14.54 14.46
C ILE A 72 -2.35 -14.56 14.88
N GLU A 73 -3.13 -13.71 14.27
CA GLU A 73 -4.54 -13.62 14.60
C GLU A 73 -5.19 -14.98 14.41
N PHE A 74 -6.05 -15.34 15.33
CA PHE A 74 -6.63 -16.69 15.45
C PHE A 74 -7.13 -17.26 14.11
N PHE A 75 -7.74 -16.44 13.29
CA PHE A 75 -8.31 -16.83 12.00
C PHE A 75 -7.27 -17.03 10.89
N ASP A 76 -6.04 -16.60 11.07
CA ASP A 76 -4.98 -16.79 10.08
C ASP A 76 -4.10 -18.02 10.34
N LYS A 77 -4.24 -18.68 11.50
CA LYS A 77 -3.47 -19.88 11.85
C LYS A 77 -3.64 -20.99 10.82
N ASP A 78 -4.81 -21.12 10.23
CA ASP A 78 -5.10 -22.17 9.25
C ASP A 78 -4.47 -21.92 7.89
N VAL A 79 -4.11 -20.68 7.57
CA VAL A 79 -3.56 -20.28 6.27
C VAL A 79 -2.08 -19.89 6.36
N TRP A 80 -1.56 -19.63 7.57
CA TRP A 80 -0.16 -19.31 7.79
C TRP A 80 0.76 -20.46 7.32
N GLY A 81 1.78 -20.12 6.56
CA GLY A 81 2.68 -21.11 5.97
C GLY A 81 2.11 -21.86 4.77
N LYS A 82 0.81 -21.74 4.48
CA LYS A 82 0.17 -22.33 3.29
C LYS A 82 0.05 -21.34 2.12
N SER A 83 0.12 -20.06 2.43
CA SER A 83 0.04 -18.97 1.47
C SER A 83 1.14 -17.95 1.76
N GLU A 84 2.07 -17.80 0.83
CA GLU A 84 3.13 -16.78 0.92
C GLU A 84 2.56 -15.36 0.96
N ILE A 85 1.40 -15.15 0.36
CA ILE A 85 0.74 -13.84 0.35
C ILE A 85 0.37 -13.41 1.76
N VAL A 86 -0.12 -14.31 2.61
CA VAL A 86 -0.42 -14.00 4.01
C VAL A 86 0.81 -13.47 4.72
N GLU A 87 1.95 -14.14 4.58
CA GLU A 87 3.21 -13.74 5.19
C GLU A 87 3.69 -12.37 4.66
N TYR A 88 3.63 -12.16 3.35
CA TYR A 88 4.02 -10.88 2.74
C TYR A 88 3.13 -9.73 3.19
N CYS A 89 1.84 -9.95 3.38
CA CYS A 89 0.96 -8.91 3.88
C CYS A 89 1.20 -8.58 5.35
N TYR A 90 1.50 -9.56 6.17
CA TYR A 90 1.93 -9.32 7.54
C TYR A 90 3.23 -8.51 7.56
N ASN A 91 4.21 -8.90 6.75
CA ASN A 91 5.46 -8.13 6.63
C ASN A 91 5.18 -6.68 6.21
N ASN A 92 4.36 -6.45 5.20
CA ASN A 92 4.03 -5.10 4.72
C ASN A 92 3.29 -4.26 5.77
N ARG A 93 2.32 -4.83 6.48
CA ARG A 93 1.54 -4.10 7.48
C ARG A 93 2.33 -3.81 8.73
N TYR A 94 2.99 -4.82 9.27
CA TYR A 94 3.70 -4.69 10.53
C TYR A 94 5.03 -3.98 10.42
N SER A 95 5.62 -3.85 9.23
CA SER A 95 6.75 -2.94 9.02
C SER A 95 6.41 -1.47 9.34
N ILE A 96 5.13 -1.12 9.32
CA ILE A 96 4.63 0.22 9.68
C ILE A 96 4.03 0.24 11.09
N LEU A 97 3.36 -0.86 11.49
CA LEU A 97 2.66 -0.92 12.77
C LEU A 97 3.58 -1.19 13.96
N ASP A 98 4.63 -1.98 13.78
CA ASP A 98 5.59 -2.27 14.84
C ASP A 98 6.53 -1.07 15.06
N PRO A 99 6.46 -0.40 16.20
CA PRO A 99 7.28 0.77 16.45
C PRO A 99 8.76 0.38 16.55
N TRP A 100 9.63 1.23 16.01
CA TRP A 100 11.10 1.12 16.13
C TRP A 100 11.71 -0.21 15.64
N ASN A 101 11.04 -0.85 14.68
CA ASN A 101 11.50 -2.11 14.09
C ASN A 101 12.83 -1.96 13.32
N ASP A 102 13.38 -3.10 12.89
CA ASP A 102 14.69 -3.15 12.23
C ASP A 102 14.76 -2.42 10.88
N GLU A 103 13.64 -2.24 10.20
CA GLU A 103 13.58 -1.54 8.90
C GLU A 103 13.53 -0.01 9.07
N LEU A 104 13.00 0.48 10.19
CA LEU A 104 12.81 1.91 10.40
C LEU A 104 14.15 2.61 10.63
N ILE A 105 14.54 3.49 9.70
CA ILE A 105 15.75 4.32 9.82
C ILE A 105 15.42 5.63 10.56
N TRP A 106 14.30 6.23 10.23
CA TRP A 106 13.84 7.48 10.83
C TRP A 106 12.31 7.51 10.85
N GLY A 107 11.74 7.99 11.93
CA GLY A 107 10.31 8.13 12.10
C GLY A 107 9.94 9.44 12.80
N TYR A 108 8.74 9.93 12.49
CA TYR A 108 8.14 11.07 13.18
C TYR A 108 6.96 10.56 14.01
N SER A 109 7.08 10.68 15.34
CA SER A 109 6.09 10.14 16.28
C SER A 109 5.21 11.22 16.94
N ASN A 110 5.44 12.49 16.65
CA ASN A 110 4.70 13.60 17.26
C ASN A 110 3.48 13.98 16.38
N VAL A 111 2.59 13.03 16.16
CA VAL A 111 1.30 13.27 15.49
C VAL A 111 0.24 13.42 16.56
N GLY A 112 -0.50 14.54 16.54
CA GLY A 112 -1.57 14.78 17.47
C GLY A 112 -2.64 13.68 17.42
N SER A 113 -3.11 13.22 18.57
CA SER A 113 -4.07 12.11 18.68
C SER A 113 -5.37 12.36 17.90
N PHE A 114 -5.78 13.61 17.74
CA PHE A 114 -6.96 13.99 16.97
C PHE A 114 -6.77 13.71 15.48
N ASP A 115 -5.63 14.11 14.91
CA ASP A 115 -5.36 13.91 13.49
C ASP A 115 -5.23 12.43 13.13
N GLN A 116 -4.56 11.65 13.97
CA GLN A 116 -4.46 10.20 13.78
C GLN A 116 -5.83 9.52 13.82
N GLY A 117 -6.65 9.84 14.80
CA GLY A 117 -8.01 9.31 14.92
C GLY A 117 -8.86 9.67 13.71
N THR A 118 -8.81 10.91 13.27
CA THR A 118 -9.57 11.40 12.13
C THR A 118 -9.20 10.66 10.85
N PHE A 119 -7.91 10.51 10.54
CA PHE A 119 -7.48 9.77 9.34
C PHE A 119 -7.80 8.29 9.42
N GLN A 120 -7.63 7.67 10.57
CA GLN A 120 -7.97 6.25 10.75
C GLN A 120 -9.47 6.03 10.54
N HIS A 121 -10.33 6.82 11.16
CA HIS A 121 -11.77 6.69 11.00
C HIS A 121 -12.24 7.02 9.59
N ALA A 122 -11.64 8.02 8.94
CA ALA A 122 -12.00 8.42 7.60
C ALA A 122 -11.64 7.37 6.52
N SER A 123 -10.57 6.61 6.74
CA SER A 123 -10.03 5.63 5.77
C SER A 123 -10.40 4.18 6.05
N GLN A 124 -10.97 3.89 7.21
CA GLN A 124 -11.34 2.52 7.57
C GLN A 124 -12.59 2.04 6.85
N CYS A 125 -12.57 0.75 6.53
CA CYS A 125 -13.74 0.07 6.01
C CYS A 125 -14.79 -0.14 7.11
N ARG A 126 -16.06 -0.10 6.71
CA ARG A 126 -17.18 -0.36 7.62
C ARG A 126 -17.19 -1.80 8.10
N ARG A 127 -17.50 -2.01 9.37
CA ARG A 127 -17.79 -3.35 9.91
C ARG A 127 -19.15 -3.84 9.42
N PRO A 128 -19.24 -5.09 8.98
CA PRO A 128 -20.51 -5.66 8.48
C PRO A 128 -21.54 -6.01 9.58
N ASP A 129 -21.15 -5.98 10.84
CA ASP A 129 -21.90 -6.55 11.96
C ASP A 129 -22.96 -5.61 12.59
N ASN A 130 -23.40 -4.59 11.87
CA ASN A 130 -24.47 -3.64 12.32
C ASN A 130 -24.26 -2.97 13.70
N GLN A 131 -23.13 -3.14 14.33
CA GLN A 131 -22.86 -2.44 15.57
C GLN A 131 -22.58 -0.98 15.28
N SER A 132 -23.23 -0.12 16.02
CA SER A 132 -23.20 1.34 15.99
C SER A 132 -22.10 1.95 15.12
N VAL A 133 -22.48 2.37 13.93
CA VAL A 133 -21.58 2.81 12.84
C VAL A 133 -20.86 4.12 13.16
N SER A 134 -21.34 4.83 14.17
CA SER A 134 -20.86 6.18 14.48
C SER A 134 -19.42 6.24 14.97
N ASP A 135 -18.90 5.13 15.48
CA ASP A 135 -17.69 5.21 16.28
C ASP A 135 -16.42 4.68 15.59
N TYR A 136 -16.52 3.98 14.43
CA TYR A 136 -15.38 3.21 13.94
C TYR A 136 -14.98 3.41 12.48
N SER A 137 -15.84 3.99 11.63
CA SER A 137 -15.49 4.20 10.23
C SER A 137 -16.38 5.25 9.58
N TRP A 138 -15.78 6.31 9.07
CA TRP A 138 -16.52 7.38 8.39
C TRP A 138 -16.59 7.20 6.88
N GLN A 139 -15.73 6.36 6.30
CA GLN A 139 -15.67 6.07 4.87
C GLN A 139 -15.50 7.34 3.98
N TRP A 140 -14.84 8.35 4.50
CA TRP A 140 -14.62 9.60 3.75
C TRP A 140 -13.48 9.50 2.76
N LEU A 141 -12.53 8.61 3.02
CA LEU A 141 -11.36 8.39 2.18
C LEU A 141 -11.40 6.97 1.62
N CYS A 142 -11.73 6.88 0.34
CA CYS A 142 -11.73 5.63 -0.39
C CYS A 142 -10.63 5.63 -1.45
N ALA A 143 -10.02 4.47 -1.68
CA ALA A 143 -9.11 4.29 -2.79
C ALA A 143 -9.90 4.35 -4.11
N SER A 144 -9.47 5.19 -5.05
CA SER A 144 -10.05 5.19 -6.38
C SER A 144 -9.68 3.93 -7.17
N TYR A 145 -10.45 3.58 -8.19
CA TYR A 145 -10.06 2.52 -9.14
C TYR A 145 -8.67 2.74 -9.73
N ARG A 146 -8.33 3.99 -10.03
CA ARG A 146 -7.00 4.35 -10.52
C ARG A 146 -5.89 4.01 -9.54
N MET A 147 -6.10 4.20 -8.25
CA MET A 147 -5.14 3.76 -7.23
C MET A 147 -4.99 2.23 -7.26
N GLY A 148 -6.10 1.48 -7.37
CA GLY A 148 -6.06 0.04 -7.54
C GLY A 148 -5.28 -0.39 -8.78
N GLU A 149 -5.41 0.33 -9.89
CA GLU A 149 -4.70 0.03 -11.15
C GLU A 149 -3.18 0.24 -11.08
N LEU A 150 -2.69 1.10 -10.17
CA LEU A 150 -1.25 1.35 -10.01
C LEU A 150 -0.48 0.19 -9.36
N TYR A 151 -1.16 -0.70 -8.66
CA TYR A 151 -0.53 -1.91 -8.14
C TYR A 151 -0.28 -2.91 -9.26
N TYR A 152 0.72 -3.75 -9.10
CA TYR A 152 1.12 -4.75 -10.08
C TYR A 152 0.25 -6.02 -9.99
N THR A 153 0.35 -6.85 -11.01
CA THR A 153 -0.17 -8.22 -10.98
C THR A 153 0.68 -9.10 -10.04
N LYS A 154 0.22 -10.32 -9.79
CA LYS A 154 1.00 -11.34 -9.07
C LYS A 154 2.35 -11.67 -9.72
N ASN A 155 2.53 -11.31 -10.98
CA ASN A 155 3.76 -11.52 -11.74
C ASN A 155 4.76 -10.34 -11.58
N GLY A 156 4.40 -9.29 -10.81
CA GLY A 156 5.22 -8.10 -10.62
C GLY A 156 5.27 -7.18 -11.85
N VAL A 157 4.24 -7.22 -12.70
CA VAL A 157 4.13 -6.44 -13.94
C VAL A 157 2.95 -5.47 -13.82
N PRO A 158 3.02 -4.25 -14.38
CA PRO A 158 1.87 -3.36 -14.49
C PRO A 158 0.69 -4.07 -15.14
N ILE A 159 -0.52 -3.85 -14.63
CA ILE A 159 -1.70 -4.63 -15.07
C ILE A 159 -2.03 -4.49 -16.56
N ASN A 160 -1.67 -3.37 -17.17
CA ASN A 160 -1.86 -3.11 -18.60
C ASN A 160 -0.74 -3.66 -19.48
N GLU A 161 0.33 -4.19 -18.90
CA GLU A 161 1.48 -4.76 -19.59
C GLU A 161 1.57 -6.29 -19.42
N ASP A 162 0.91 -6.83 -18.40
CA ASP A 162 0.90 -8.27 -18.14
C ASP A 162 -0.02 -9.00 -19.10
N GLN A 163 0.55 -9.81 -19.99
CA GLN A 163 -0.17 -10.57 -21.00
C GLN A 163 -1.11 -11.64 -20.41
N THR A 164 -0.94 -11.97 -19.14
CA THR A 164 -1.80 -12.95 -18.44
C THR A 164 -2.95 -12.28 -17.69
N PHE A 165 -2.99 -10.95 -17.63
CA PHE A 165 -4.02 -10.17 -16.98
C PHE A 165 -4.95 -9.56 -18.04
N ASP A 166 -6.22 -9.90 -17.99
CA ASP A 166 -7.23 -9.38 -18.90
C ASP A 166 -7.62 -7.93 -18.54
N TYR A 167 -6.77 -6.99 -18.96
CA TYR A 167 -6.90 -5.57 -18.59
C TYR A 167 -8.18 -4.94 -19.17
N ASP A 168 -8.57 -5.29 -20.38
CA ASP A 168 -9.72 -4.66 -21.05
C ASP A 168 -11.03 -5.00 -20.35
N ASN A 169 -11.16 -6.21 -19.83
CA ASN A 169 -12.33 -6.69 -19.11
C ASN A 169 -12.13 -6.67 -17.57
N ARG A 170 -11.24 -5.83 -17.04
CA ARG A 170 -10.90 -5.79 -15.62
C ARG A 170 -12.04 -5.43 -14.68
N LEU A 171 -13.08 -4.79 -15.19
CA LEU A 171 -14.28 -4.42 -14.44
C LEU A 171 -15.39 -5.47 -14.50
N ASP A 172 -15.21 -6.54 -15.25
CA ASP A 172 -16.18 -7.63 -15.31
C ASP A 172 -16.32 -8.32 -13.96
N ILE A 173 -17.54 -8.70 -13.63
CA ILE A 173 -17.85 -9.48 -12.44
C ILE A 173 -17.46 -10.93 -12.69
N VAL A 174 -16.63 -11.47 -11.81
CA VAL A 174 -16.12 -12.86 -11.88
C VAL A 174 -16.27 -13.55 -10.54
N THR A 175 -16.26 -14.89 -10.58
CA THR A 175 -16.22 -15.69 -9.35
C THR A 175 -14.80 -15.79 -8.83
N ILE A 176 -14.61 -15.55 -7.55
CA ILE A 176 -13.32 -15.66 -6.87
C ILE A 176 -12.88 -17.13 -6.85
N PRO A 177 -11.67 -17.46 -7.37
CA PRO A 177 -11.17 -18.82 -7.36
C PRO A 177 -10.96 -19.35 -5.94
N ASN A 178 -11.21 -20.63 -5.74
CA ASN A 178 -10.82 -21.33 -4.53
C ASN A 178 -9.42 -21.96 -4.74
N ASP A 179 -8.40 -21.13 -4.70
CA ASP A 179 -7.01 -21.51 -4.93
C ASP A 179 -6.08 -21.03 -3.80
N THR A 180 -4.83 -21.49 -3.83
CA THR A 180 -3.84 -21.14 -2.81
C THR A 180 -3.40 -19.69 -2.89
N TYR A 181 -3.49 -19.05 -4.06
CA TYR A 181 -3.10 -17.66 -4.22
C TYR A 181 -4.06 -16.69 -3.51
N HIS A 182 -5.37 -16.94 -3.59
CA HIS A 182 -6.41 -16.11 -2.97
C HIS A 182 -6.74 -16.55 -1.53
N LEU A 183 -6.17 -17.67 -1.09
CA LEU A 183 -6.42 -18.23 0.24
C LEU A 183 -6.11 -17.23 1.34
N GLY A 184 -7.10 -16.97 2.19
CA GLY A 184 -6.97 -16.08 3.34
C GLY A 184 -7.16 -14.59 3.05
N TYR A 185 -7.34 -14.17 1.78
CA TYR A 185 -7.62 -12.79 1.40
C TYR A 185 -8.97 -12.58 0.79
N MET A 186 -9.35 -13.47 -0.12
CA MET A 186 -10.61 -13.36 -0.86
C MET A 186 -11.53 -14.47 -0.42
N GLN A 187 -12.83 -14.20 -0.39
CA GLN A 187 -13.85 -15.19 -0.06
C GLN A 187 -14.07 -16.08 -1.28
N PRO A 188 -13.70 -17.37 -1.22
CA PRO A 188 -13.81 -18.25 -2.38
C PRO A 188 -15.27 -18.45 -2.78
N ASN A 189 -15.51 -18.59 -4.08
CA ASN A 189 -16.83 -18.77 -4.70
C ASN A 189 -17.78 -17.57 -4.66
N GLU A 190 -17.39 -16.47 -3.99
CA GLU A 190 -18.10 -15.20 -4.05
C GLU A 190 -17.78 -14.44 -5.34
N LYS A 191 -18.51 -13.36 -5.62
CA LYS A 191 -18.34 -12.57 -6.85
C LYS A 191 -17.68 -11.24 -6.55
N THR A 192 -16.69 -10.89 -7.35
CA THR A 192 -16.02 -9.58 -7.29
C THR A 192 -15.65 -9.11 -8.70
N ILE A 193 -15.08 -7.93 -8.87
CA ILE A 193 -14.53 -7.52 -10.16
C ILE A 193 -13.15 -8.12 -10.41
N LYS A 194 -12.85 -8.43 -11.66
CA LYS A 194 -11.58 -9.05 -12.09
C LYS A 194 -10.35 -8.22 -11.67
N LEU A 195 -10.49 -6.89 -11.60
CA LEU A 195 -9.45 -5.97 -11.15
C LEU A 195 -8.85 -6.34 -9.77
N TYR A 196 -9.61 -6.97 -8.90
CA TYR A 196 -9.20 -7.30 -7.54
C TYR A 196 -8.49 -8.64 -7.40
N LEU A 197 -8.43 -9.42 -8.47
CA LEU A 197 -7.83 -10.76 -8.46
C LEU A 197 -6.42 -10.76 -9.05
N ASN A 198 -5.61 -11.72 -8.65
CA ASN A 198 -4.25 -11.92 -9.14
C ASN A 198 -3.34 -10.67 -9.01
N ARG A 199 -3.48 -9.94 -7.91
CA ARG A 199 -2.70 -8.74 -7.61
C ARG A 199 -1.53 -9.05 -6.69
N GLU A 200 -0.51 -8.20 -6.73
CA GLU A 200 0.63 -8.31 -5.82
C GLU A 200 0.23 -8.22 -4.33
N PRO A 201 1.04 -8.76 -3.39
CA PRO A 201 0.71 -8.76 -1.96
C PRO A 201 0.45 -7.37 -1.37
N ARG A 202 1.13 -6.32 -1.86
CA ARG A 202 0.91 -4.94 -1.40
C ARG A 202 -0.51 -4.45 -1.65
N PHE A 203 -1.12 -4.86 -2.75
CA PHE A 203 -2.52 -4.56 -3.03
C PHE A 203 -3.42 -5.06 -1.89
N TYR A 204 -3.32 -6.34 -1.56
CA TYR A 204 -4.13 -6.95 -0.50
C TYR A 204 -3.75 -6.49 0.91
N SER A 205 -2.54 -5.94 1.08
CA SER A 205 -2.12 -5.37 2.37
C SER A 205 -2.82 -4.05 2.68
N TRP A 206 -3.09 -3.23 1.65
CA TRP A 206 -3.48 -1.84 1.84
C TRP A 206 -4.87 -1.50 1.32
N ILE A 207 -5.42 -2.29 0.40
CA ILE A 207 -6.71 -2.01 -0.23
C ILE A 207 -7.71 -3.08 0.20
N ALA A 208 -8.76 -2.66 0.89
CA ALA A 208 -9.93 -3.50 1.12
C ALA A 208 -10.83 -3.44 -0.13
N VAL A 209 -11.29 -4.59 -0.57
CA VAL A 209 -12.11 -4.74 -1.77
C VAL A 209 -13.31 -5.62 -1.52
N ASP A 210 -14.31 -5.58 -2.40
CA ASP A 210 -15.51 -6.38 -2.28
C ASP A 210 -15.20 -7.88 -2.21
N ASN A 211 -15.80 -8.54 -1.22
CA ASN A 211 -15.58 -9.94 -0.87
C ASN A 211 -14.13 -10.32 -0.56
N CYS A 212 -13.34 -9.36 -0.04
CA CYS A 212 -12.09 -9.71 0.64
C CYS A 212 -12.30 -9.99 2.12
N TYR A 213 -11.31 -10.64 2.73
CA TYR A 213 -11.17 -10.67 4.17
C TYR A 213 -10.29 -9.51 4.63
N TRP A 214 -10.85 -8.63 5.46
CA TRP A 214 -10.07 -7.58 6.10
C TRP A 214 -9.82 -7.92 7.56
N ARG A 215 -8.59 -7.75 7.99
CA ARG A 215 -8.18 -8.10 9.34
C ARG A 215 -8.08 -6.86 10.19
N ASN A 216 -8.76 -6.89 11.30
CA ASN A 216 -8.65 -5.90 12.36
C ASN A 216 -8.28 -6.63 13.64
N GLN A 217 -7.40 -6.07 14.45
CA GLN A 217 -6.79 -6.59 15.68
C GLN A 217 -7.33 -7.91 16.30
N GLN A 218 -8.61 -8.19 16.23
CA GLN A 218 -9.25 -9.37 16.84
C GLN A 218 -10.27 -10.06 15.95
N THR A 219 -10.58 -9.53 14.78
CA THR A 219 -11.62 -10.07 13.90
C THR A 219 -11.21 -10.08 12.45
N LYS A 220 -11.52 -11.18 11.79
CA LYS A 220 -11.52 -11.27 10.33
C LYS A 220 -12.87 -10.75 9.86
N LEU A 221 -12.85 -9.64 9.14
CA LEU A 221 -14.06 -9.04 8.60
C LEU A 221 -14.26 -9.50 7.17
N GLU A 222 -15.44 -9.96 6.84
CA GLU A 222 -15.88 -10.19 5.47
C GLU A 222 -16.38 -8.85 4.92
N MET A 223 -15.73 -8.40 3.85
CA MET A 223 -16.05 -7.11 3.25
C MET A 223 -17.09 -7.29 2.16
N HIS A 224 -18.27 -6.72 2.36
CA HIS A 224 -19.36 -6.71 1.40
C HIS A 224 -19.64 -5.27 0.99
N MET A 225 -19.44 -4.94 -0.27
CA MET A 225 -19.51 -3.56 -0.76
C MET A 225 -20.70 -3.29 -1.69
N LYS A 226 -21.53 -4.30 -1.96
CA LYS A 226 -22.71 -4.12 -2.81
C LYS A 226 -23.89 -3.57 -2.02
N TYR A 227 -24.73 -2.81 -2.71
CA TYR A 227 -25.82 -2.03 -2.12
C TYR A 227 -26.83 -2.85 -1.29
N ASP A 228 -27.12 -4.06 -1.71
CA ASP A 228 -28.15 -4.95 -1.15
C ASP A 228 -27.62 -5.97 -0.13
N GLU A 229 -26.32 -6.00 0.08
CA GLU A 229 -25.68 -6.96 1.01
C GLU A 229 -25.78 -6.53 2.48
N PHE A 230 -26.25 -5.30 2.76
CA PHE A 230 -26.39 -4.80 4.13
C PHE A 230 -27.85 -4.62 4.54
N PRO A 231 -28.24 -5.16 5.73
CA PRO A 231 -29.54 -4.82 6.32
C PRO A 231 -29.60 -3.31 6.57
N GLY A 232 -30.43 -2.60 5.79
CA GLY A 232 -30.59 -1.16 5.91
C GLY A 232 -30.18 -0.31 4.72
N GLY A 233 -29.71 -0.92 3.63
CA GLY A 233 -29.71 -0.33 2.27
C GLY A 233 -28.99 1.01 2.10
N ARG A 234 -27.97 1.29 2.86
CA ARG A 234 -27.20 2.52 2.66
C ARG A 234 -25.73 2.15 2.64
N TYR A 235 -25.08 2.46 1.54
CA TYR A 235 -23.62 2.56 1.39
C TYR A 235 -23.06 1.74 0.23
N SER A 236 -23.12 2.30 -0.89
CA SER A 236 -22.12 2.17 -1.94
C SER A 236 -21.27 3.43 -1.93
#